data_1b4967428c72c118ee354aa340ad2d8e
#
_entry.id   1b4967428c72c118ee354aa340ad2d8e
#
_cell.length_a   1.000
_cell.length_b   1.000
_cell.length_c   1.000
_cell.angle_alpha   90.00
_cell.angle_beta   90.00
_cell.angle_gamma   90.00
#
_symmetry.space_group_name_H-M   'P 1'
#
loop_
_entity.id
_entity.type
_entity.pdbx_description
1 polymer ?
#
loop_
_entity_poly.entity_id
_entity_poly.type
_entity_poly.pdbx_seq_one_letter_code
_entity_poly.pdbx_strand_id
1 'polypeptide(L)'
;LEVIDQYGADALRFTLVTGNTPGNDMRFYMERVEANRNFANKIWNASKFVLMNLTNYDESFVPTADDLTLADQWIIQKYNETVQSVTSNLDKFELGEAASSVYDFIWNTYCDWYIELAKPRLYSESNERDRRTVQYLLVTILRHMLELLHPFMPFVTEHIWQHLPHEGDSIVVTKWPEALKFDNLEGAARQMEVMMDAIKGIRNMRAEMNVPLGKKAEVIVAPTDEALAKTVAEHSDYFVTLAWAEKVTILGTDDPKPENATVTVVNGMEVYLLLKDLIDGEKERERIAKEKIQMEKEISRLEGKLSNQGFLAKAPEAVVAKEKEKLEEYKQKQQALLEREAFLETL
;
A
#
# COMPACT_ATOMS: atom_id res chain seq x y z
N LEU A 1 23.18 4.47 23.23
CA LEU A 1 22.27 3.71 24.08
C LEU A 1 20.88 4.34 24.09
N GLU A 2 20.74 5.66 24.28
CA GLU A 2 19.43 6.37 24.34
C GLU A 2 18.51 6.03 23.17
N VAL A 3 19.03 5.94 21.94
CA VAL A 3 18.25 5.57 20.75
C VAL A 3 17.75 4.11 20.84
N ILE A 4 18.60 3.21 21.35
CA ILE A 4 18.22 1.80 21.52
C ILE A 4 17.14 1.66 22.59
N ASP A 5 17.23 2.42 23.67
CA ASP A 5 16.25 2.39 24.76
C ASP A 5 14.87 2.89 24.30
N GLN A 6 14.83 3.87 23.38
CA GLN A 6 13.57 4.47 22.88
C GLN A 6 12.96 3.72 21.68
N TYR A 7 13.80 3.23 20.79
CA TYR A 7 13.34 2.73 19.47
C TYR A 7 13.68 1.26 19.21
N GLY A 8 14.52 0.67 20.04
CA GLY A 8 15.01 -0.70 19.86
C GLY A 8 16.27 -0.79 18.99
N ALA A 9 17.05 -1.85 19.21
CA ALA A 9 18.30 -2.07 18.49
C ALA A 9 18.10 -2.32 16.99
N ASP A 10 17.05 -3.05 16.60
CA ASP A 10 16.76 -3.37 15.20
C ASP A 10 16.44 -2.11 14.38
N ALA A 11 15.67 -1.16 14.94
CA ALA A 11 15.36 0.10 14.29
C ALA A 11 16.62 0.93 14.01
N LEU A 12 17.53 1.00 14.99
CA LEU A 12 18.81 1.69 14.82
C LEU A 12 19.69 0.99 13.77
N ARG A 13 19.84 -0.35 13.86
CA ARG A 13 20.64 -1.14 12.91
C ARG A 13 20.15 -0.94 11.47
N PHE A 14 18.84 -1.05 11.26
CA PHE A 14 18.23 -0.90 9.94
C PHE A 14 18.40 0.53 9.41
N THR A 15 18.28 1.54 10.28
CA THR A 15 18.52 2.95 9.92
C THR A 15 19.96 3.19 9.45
N LEU A 16 20.93 2.57 10.12
CA LEU A 16 22.34 2.74 9.77
C LEU A 16 22.71 2.05 8.45
N VAL A 17 22.01 0.98 8.07
CA VAL A 17 22.26 0.26 6.82
C VAL A 17 21.54 0.91 5.65
N THR A 18 20.29 1.34 5.85
CA THR A 18 19.46 1.96 4.80
C THR A 18 19.77 3.44 4.65
N GLY A 19 19.87 3.92 3.42
CA GLY A 19 20.04 5.36 3.13
C GLY A 19 21.47 5.85 3.12
N ASN A 20 22.41 4.93 3.07
CA ASN A 20 23.83 5.24 2.87
C ASN A 20 24.27 4.77 1.46
N THR A 21 24.82 5.66 0.68
CA THR A 21 25.53 5.31 -0.55
C THR A 21 27.03 5.26 -0.25
N PRO A 22 27.77 4.26 -0.73
CA PRO A 22 29.21 4.16 -0.49
C PRO A 22 29.93 5.48 -0.81
N GLY A 23 30.75 5.96 0.12
CA GLY A 23 31.54 7.18 -0.06
C GLY A 23 30.84 8.49 0.37
N ASN A 24 29.60 8.44 0.84
CA ASN A 24 28.89 9.62 1.35
C ASN A 24 28.67 9.53 2.87
N ASP A 25 28.73 10.70 3.52
CA ASP A 25 28.36 10.80 4.93
C ASP A 25 26.84 10.66 5.11
N MET A 26 26.44 9.82 6.05
CA MET A 26 25.03 9.69 6.40
C MET A 26 24.60 10.77 7.38
N ARG A 27 23.55 11.51 7.01
CA ARG A 27 22.85 12.36 7.99
C ARG A 27 21.90 11.50 8.83
N PHE A 28 22.12 11.50 10.13
CA PHE A 28 21.29 10.77 11.07
C PHE A 28 20.08 11.62 11.50
N TYR A 29 18.88 11.10 11.25
CA TYR A 29 17.62 11.73 11.63
C TYR A 29 16.81 10.77 12.50
N MET A 30 16.28 11.28 13.63
CA MET A 30 15.48 10.49 14.57
C MET A 30 14.17 10.00 13.93
N GLU A 31 13.59 10.78 13.01
CA GLU A 31 12.39 10.43 12.27
C GLU A 31 12.57 9.15 11.43
N ARG A 32 13.79 8.90 10.93
CA ARG A 32 14.11 7.65 10.24
C ARG A 32 14.16 6.46 11.19
N VAL A 33 14.70 6.65 12.39
CA VAL A 33 14.72 5.58 13.40
C VAL A 33 13.30 5.25 13.82
N GLU A 34 12.47 6.26 14.01
CA GLU A 34 11.04 6.07 14.32
C GLU A 34 10.29 5.34 13.19
N ALA A 35 10.53 5.70 11.93
CA ALA A 35 9.96 4.99 10.78
C ALA A 35 10.37 3.51 10.76
N ASN A 36 11.62 3.20 11.06
CA ASN A 36 12.12 1.83 11.11
C ASN A 36 11.62 1.04 12.33
N ARG A 37 11.35 1.71 13.47
CA ARG A 37 10.60 1.09 14.58
C ARG A 37 9.17 0.74 14.14
N ASN A 38 8.51 1.62 13.40
CA ASN A 38 7.18 1.36 12.87
C ASN A 38 7.19 0.20 11.85
N PHE A 39 8.28 0.04 11.09
CA PHE A 39 8.49 -1.13 10.25
C PHE A 39 8.59 -2.43 11.07
N ALA A 40 9.38 -2.45 12.14
CA ALA A 40 9.43 -3.60 13.05
C ALA A 40 8.05 -3.93 13.63
N ASN A 41 7.28 -2.92 14.04
CA ASN A 41 5.92 -3.08 14.53
C ASN A 41 4.97 -3.62 13.45
N LYS A 42 5.14 -3.21 12.19
CA LYS A 42 4.33 -3.74 11.06
C LYS A 42 4.59 -5.22 10.85
N ILE A 43 5.87 -5.65 10.87
CA ILE A 43 6.24 -7.06 10.76
C ILE A 43 5.64 -7.86 11.93
N TRP A 44 5.76 -7.35 13.15
CA TRP A 44 5.18 -7.96 14.33
C TRP A 44 3.67 -8.17 14.22
N ASN A 45 2.94 -7.15 13.78
CA ASN A 45 1.49 -7.22 13.61
C ASN A 45 1.08 -8.19 12.48
N ALA A 46 1.81 -8.18 11.36
CA ALA A 46 1.60 -9.13 10.27
C ALA A 46 1.84 -10.58 10.74
N SER A 47 2.91 -10.82 11.47
CA SER A 47 3.24 -12.14 12.03
C SER A 47 2.18 -12.61 13.02
N LYS A 48 1.72 -11.71 13.90
CA LYS A 48 0.62 -12.00 14.82
C LYS A 48 -0.66 -12.38 14.08
N PHE A 49 -0.99 -11.65 12.99
CA PHE A 49 -2.13 -11.97 12.14
C PHE A 49 -2.00 -13.38 11.54
N VAL A 50 -0.83 -13.72 10.98
CA VAL A 50 -0.57 -15.04 10.40
C VAL A 50 -0.75 -16.12 11.48
N LEU A 51 -0.08 -15.99 12.62
CA LEU A 51 -0.14 -16.97 13.71
C LEU A 51 -1.57 -17.21 14.22
N MET A 52 -2.37 -16.16 14.34
CA MET A 52 -3.79 -16.27 14.75
C MET A 52 -4.65 -17.01 13.73
N ASN A 53 -4.23 -17.09 12.48
CA ASN A 53 -4.95 -17.75 11.40
C ASN A 53 -4.39 -19.15 11.04
N LEU A 54 -3.52 -19.72 11.87
CA LEU A 54 -2.96 -21.07 11.69
C LEU A 54 -3.76 -22.16 12.40
N THR A 55 -5.02 -21.90 12.77
CA THR A 55 -5.89 -22.94 13.32
C THR A 55 -6.02 -24.10 12.33
N ASN A 56 -5.71 -25.31 12.77
CA ASN A 56 -5.67 -26.53 11.95
C ASN A 56 -4.68 -26.44 10.77
N TYR A 57 -3.59 -25.72 10.94
CA TYR A 57 -2.51 -25.69 9.97
C TYR A 57 -1.90 -27.10 9.81
N ASP A 58 -1.76 -27.51 8.56
CA ASP A 58 -1.20 -28.82 8.19
C ASP A 58 0.19 -28.59 7.57
N GLU A 59 1.23 -28.86 8.36
CA GLU A 59 2.62 -28.70 7.91
C GLU A 59 3.01 -29.64 6.76
N SER A 60 2.26 -30.73 6.58
CA SER A 60 2.50 -31.70 5.49
C SER A 60 1.85 -31.27 4.16
N PHE A 61 0.96 -30.28 4.19
CA PHE A 61 0.27 -29.80 3.00
C PHE A 61 1.20 -28.89 2.18
N VAL A 62 1.37 -29.24 0.92
CA VAL A 62 2.05 -28.41 -0.08
C VAL A 62 1.10 -28.21 -1.25
N PRO A 63 0.76 -26.96 -1.61
CA PRO A 63 -0.11 -26.70 -2.73
C PRO A 63 0.55 -27.05 -4.07
N THR A 64 -0.27 -27.38 -5.05
CA THR A 64 0.16 -27.55 -6.45
C THR A 64 -0.09 -26.26 -7.22
N ALA A 65 0.39 -26.15 -8.46
CA ALA A 65 0.14 -24.97 -9.32
C ALA A 65 -1.36 -24.71 -9.55
N ASP A 66 -2.17 -25.77 -9.60
CA ASP A 66 -3.64 -25.67 -9.80
C ASP A 66 -4.38 -25.11 -8.57
N ASP A 67 -3.74 -25.08 -7.41
CA ASP A 67 -4.30 -24.53 -6.18
C ASP A 67 -4.10 -23.00 -6.07
N LEU A 68 -3.26 -22.44 -6.95
CA LEU A 68 -2.84 -21.04 -6.84
C LEU A 68 -3.80 -20.10 -7.55
N THR A 69 -4.27 -19.10 -6.84
CA THR A 69 -4.96 -17.95 -7.43
C THR A 69 -3.97 -16.98 -8.10
N LEU A 70 -4.47 -16.00 -8.85
CA LEU A 70 -3.63 -14.95 -9.42
C LEU A 70 -2.79 -14.22 -8.35
N ALA A 71 -3.38 -13.93 -7.20
CA ALA A 71 -2.67 -13.30 -6.08
C ALA A 71 -1.55 -14.18 -5.51
N ASP A 72 -1.75 -15.50 -5.47
CA ASP A 72 -0.74 -16.46 -5.01
C ASP A 72 0.43 -16.56 -6.00
N GLN A 73 0.13 -16.66 -7.28
CA GLN A 73 1.14 -16.66 -8.34
C GLN A 73 1.96 -15.36 -8.32
N TRP A 74 1.30 -14.22 -8.17
CA TRP A 74 1.94 -12.91 -8.07
C TRP A 74 2.87 -12.80 -6.86
N ILE A 75 2.41 -13.18 -5.66
CA ILE A 75 3.24 -13.05 -4.46
C ILE A 75 4.47 -13.99 -4.51
N ILE A 76 4.31 -15.19 -5.06
CA ILE A 76 5.42 -16.13 -5.27
C ILE A 76 6.44 -15.53 -6.25
N GLN A 77 5.99 -14.94 -7.36
CA GLN A 77 6.87 -14.31 -8.32
C GLN A 77 7.62 -13.11 -7.69
N LYS A 78 6.92 -12.24 -6.97
CA LYS A 78 7.53 -11.09 -6.26
C LYS A 78 8.51 -11.53 -5.16
N TYR A 79 8.19 -12.61 -4.45
CA TYR A 79 9.10 -13.21 -3.50
C TYR A 79 10.38 -13.72 -4.19
N ASN A 80 10.25 -14.45 -5.29
CA ASN A 80 11.40 -14.98 -6.03
C ASN A 80 12.29 -13.86 -6.58
N GLU A 81 11.71 -12.80 -7.13
CA GLU A 81 12.42 -11.59 -7.56
C GLU A 81 13.18 -10.94 -6.39
N THR A 82 12.56 -10.90 -5.20
CA THR A 82 13.16 -10.32 -3.99
C THR A 82 14.35 -11.15 -3.50
N VAL A 83 14.21 -12.48 -3.43
CA VAL A 83 15.33 -13.37 -3.06
C VAL A 83 16.53 -13.16 -3.98
N GLN A 84 16.28 -13.10 -5.29
CA GLN A 84 17.33 -12.88 -6.28
C GLN A 84 18.00 -11.50 -6.11
N SER A 85 17.18 -10.44 -5.94
CA SER A 85 17.66 -9.07 -5.74
C SER A 85 18.51 -8.94 -4.48
N VAL A 86 18.00 -9.44 -3.35
CA VAL A 86 18.69 -9.37 -2.05
C VAL A 86 20.00 -10.13 -2.10
N THR A 87 20.00 -11.36 -2.62
CA THR A 87 21.22 -12.19 -2.74
C THR A 87 22.26 -11.51 -3.62
N SER A 88 21.85 -11.01 -4.81
CA SER A 88 22.77 -10.32 -5.72
C SER A 88 23.36 -9.03 -5.12
N ASN A 89 22.58 -8.28 -4.35
CA ASN A 89 23.06 -7.06 -3.71
C ASN A 89 24.01 -7.37 -2.54
N LEU A 90 23.72 -8.41 -1.78
CA LEU A 90 24.66 -8.88 -0.72
C LEU A 90 25.99 -9.35 -1.30
N ASP A 91 25.98 -10.09 -2.40
CA ASP A 91 27.19 -10.55 -3.09
C ASP A 91 28.06 -9.39 -3.58
N LYS A 92 27.44 -8.26 -3.89
CA LYS A 92 28.13 -7.00 -4.31
C LYS A 92 28.46 -6.09 -3.12
N PHE A 93 28.15 -6.47 -1.89
CA PHE A 93 28.25 -5.63 -0.70
C PHE A 93 27.39 -4.36 -0.74
N GLU A 94 26.32 -4.35 -1.53
CA GLU A 94 25.33 -3.27 -1.61
C GLU A 94 24.25 -3.47 -0.52
N LEU A 95 24.66 -3.36 0.76
CA LEU A 95 23.83 -3.72 1.91
C LEU A 95 22.57 -2.85 2.02
N GLY A 96 22.65 -1.58 1.65
CA GLY A 96 21.52 -0.65 1.66
C GLY A 96 20.43 -1.05 0.66
N GLU A 97 20.83 -1.44 -0.55
CA GLU A 97 19.92 -1.92 -1.61
C GLU A 97 19.29 -3.27 -1.24
N ALA A 98 20.08 -4.16 -0.65
CA ALA A 98 19.55 -5.44 -0.13
C ALA A 98 18.48 -5.19 0.94
N ALA A 99 18.77 -4.34 1.93
CA ALA A 99 17.82 -4.00 3.00
C ALA A 99 16.56 -3.32 2.46
N SER A 100 16.69 -2.40 1.49
CA SER A 100 15.57 -1.73 0.84
C SER A 100 14.69 -2.70 0.06
N SER A 101 15.27 -3.65 -0.66
CA SER A 101 14.52 -4.69 -1.38
C SER A 101 13.67 -5.55 -0.44
N VAL A 102 14.22 -5.94 0.72
CA VAL A 102 13.46 -6.69 1.74
C VAL A 102 12.35 -5.82 2.34
N TYR A 103 12.66 -4.56 2.65
CA TYR A 103 11.67 -3.61 3.18
C TYR A 103 10.47 -3.45 2.25
N ASP A 104 10.74 -3.17 0.97
CA ASP A 104 9.69 -2.94 -0.03
C ASP A 104 8.81 -4.17 -0.22
N PHE A 105 9.41 -5.36 -0.25
CA PHE A 105 8.64 -6.60 -0.34
C PHE A 105 7.75 -6.79 0.90
N ILE A 106 8.29 -6.65 2.10
CA ILE A 106 7.52 -6.84 3.34
C ILE A 106 6.42 -5.82 3.46
N TRP A 107 6.74 -4.53 3.30
CA TRP A 107 5.79 -3.46 3.53
C TRP A 107 4.76 -3.34 2.43
N ASN A 108 5.25 -3.12 1.19
CA ASN A 108 4.41 -2.73 0.06
C ASN A 108 3.77 -3.92 -0.67
N THR A 109 4.32 -5.14 -0.52
CA THR A 109 3.85 -6.31 -1.27
C THR A 109 3.13 -7.29 -0.36
N TYR A 110 3.81 -7.82 0.63
CA TYR A 110 3.25 -8.83 1.53
C TYR A 110 2.18 -8.26 2.47
N CYS A 111 2.50 -7.18 3.21
CA CYS A 111 1.58 -6.61 4.20
C CYS A 111 0.43 -5.83 3.59
N ASP A 112 0.69 -4.96 2.59
CA ASP A 112 -0.33 -4.04 2.09
C ASP A 112 -1.28 -4.70 1.08
N TRP A 113 -0.83 -5.77 0.42
CA TRP A 113 -1.63 -6.42 -0.60
C TRP A 113 -1.94 -7.88 -0.31
N TYR A 114 -0.92 -8.73 -0.17
CA TYR A 114 -1.16 -10.16 -0.11
C TYR A 114 -1.95 -10.56 1.13
N ILE A 115 -1.62 -10.05 2.30
CA ILE A 115 -2.41 -10.30 3.53
C ILE A 115 -3.87 -9.90 3.35
N GLU A 116 -4.14 -8.75 2.74
CA GLU A 116 -5.51 -8.26 2.54
C GLU A 116 -6.30 -9.16 1.56
N LEU A 117 -5.65 -9.63 0.49
CA LEU A 117 -6.22 -10.59 -0.46
C LEU A 117 -6.43 -11.98 0.14
N ALA A 118 -5.60 -12.35 1.10
CA ALA A 118 -5.69 -13.63 1.80
C ALA A 118 -6.87 -13.71 2.80
N LYS A 119 -7.26 -12.58 3.40
CA LYS A 119 -8.29 -12.54 4.47
C LYS A 119 -9.60 -13.23 4.12
N PRO A 120 -10.26 -12.95 2.98
CA PRO A 120 -11.52 -13.60 2.63
C PRO A 120 -11.41 -15.12 2.55
N ARG A 121 -10.28 -15.61 2.05
CA ARG A 121 -10.00 -17.04 1.87
C ARG A 121 -9.71 -17.73 3.20
N LEU A 122 -9.05 -17.05 4.14
CA LEU A 122 -8.80 -17.57 5.49
C LEU A 122 -10.07 -17.73 6.30
N TYR A 123 -11.05 -16.83 6.09
CA TYR A 123 -12.33 -16.83 6.82
C TYR A 123 -13.44 -17.63 6.12
N SER A 124 -13.17 -18.12 4.91
CA SER A 124 -14.13 -18.97 4.19
C SER A 124 -14.12 -20.39 4.75
N GLU A 125 -15.31 -20.87 5.13
CA GLU A 125 -15.51 -22.26 5.55
C GLU A 125 -15.81 -23.20 4.37
N SER A 126 -16.06 -22.66 3.18
CA SER A 126 -16.55 -23.41 2.03
C SER A 126 -15.46 -24.15 1.25
N ASN A 127 -14.19 -23.73 1.34
CA ASN A 127 -13.07 -24.32 0.61
C ASN A 127 -11.84 -24.53 1.50
N GLU A 128 -11.76 -25.70 2.13
CA GLU A 128 -10.66 -26.03 3.02
C GLU A 128 -9.30 -26.10 2.29
N ARG A 129 -9.28 -26.57 1.04
CA ARG A 129 -8.05 -26.65 0.25
C ARG A 129 -7.49 -25.27 -0.06
N ASP A 130 -8.35 -24.32 -0.43
CA ASP A 130 -8.00 -22.94 -0.66
C ASP A 130 -7.45 -22.27 0.60
N ARG A 131 -8.08 -22.49 1.76
CA ARG A 131 -7.61 -22.00 3.05
C ARG A 131 -6.22 -22.56 3.40
N ARG A 132 -5.97 -23.86 3.17
CA ARG A 132 -4.66 -24.48 3.42
C ARG A 132 -3.59 -23.91 2.49
N THR A 133 -3.94 -23.64 1.23
CA THR A 133 -3.03 -22.99 0.26
C THR A 133 -2.59 -21.61 0.77
N VAL A 134 -3.54 -20.79 1.21
CA VAL A 134 -3.24 -19.46 1.77
C VAL A 134 -2.40 -19.57 3.04
N GLN A 135 -2.74 -20.47 3.96
CA GLN A 135 -1.97 -20.69 5.19
C GLN A 135 -0.53 -21.08 4.88
N TYR A 136 -0.33 -22.02 3.95
CA TYR A 136 1.00 -22.46 3.50
C TYR A 136 1.84 -21.28 2.97
N LEU A 137 1.26 -20.48 2.05
CA LEU A 137 1.97 -19.36 1.45
C LEU A 137 2.26 -18.25 2.46
N LEU A 138 1.31 -17.92 3.32
CA LEU A 138 1.52 -16.93 4.38
C LEU A 138 2.66 -17.32 5.31
N VAL A 139 2.70 -18.57 5.77
CA VAL A 139 3.75 -19.06 6.67
C VAL A 139 5.09 -19.14 5.97
N THR A 140 5.13 -19.76 4.78
CA THR A 140 6.38 -19.99 4.05
C THR A 140 7.04 -18.68 3.66
N ILE A 141 6.27 -17.75 3.09
CA ILE A 141 6.81 -16.44 2.69
C ILE A 141 7.18 -15.61 3.91
N LEU A 142 6.36 -15.62 4.98
CA LEU A 142 6.71 -14.93 6.23
C LEU A 142 8.04 -15.44 6.79
N ARG A 143 8.21 -16.75 6.93
CA ARG A 143 9.45 -17.34 7.42
C ARG A 143 10.66 -16.91 6.58
N HIS A 144 10.57 -17.07 5.27
CA HIS A 144 11.67 -16.72 4.37
C HIS A 144 11.99 -15.22 4.35
N MET A 145 10.98 -14.33 4.42
CA MET A 145 11.26 -12.89 4.48
C MET A 145 11.91 -12.48 5.81
N LEU A 146 11.61 -13.19 6.92
CA LEU A 146 12.34 -13.00 8.19
C LEU A 146 13.79 -13.44 8.06
N GLU A 147 14.06 -14.55 7.38
CA GLU A 147 15.41 -15.05 7.11
C GLU A 147 16.21 -14.06 6.25
N LEU A 148 15.59 -13.46 5.20
CA LEU A 148 16.21 -12.40 4.39
C LEU A 148 16.48 -11.12 5.21
N LEU A 149 15.61 -10.77 6.16
CA LEU A 149 15.72 -9.59 6.99
C LEU A 149 16.68 -9.76 8.17
N HIS A 150 16.92 -11.01 8.61
CA HIS A 150 17.67 -11.32 9.82
C HIS A 150 19.05 -10.65 9.91
N PRO A 151 19.88 -10.56 8.86
CA PRO A 151 21.16 -9.88 8.91
C PRO A 151 21.06 -8.41 9.35
N PHE A 152 19.94 -7.78 9.09
CA PHE A 152 19.68 -6.36 9.36
C PHE A 152 18.97 -6.12 10.69
N MET A 153 17.97 -6.96 11.00
CA MET A 153 17.08 -6.84 12.17
C MET A 153 17.01 -8.17 12.95
N PRO A 154 18.10 -8.58 13.60
CA PRO A 154 18.21 -9.94 14.16
C PRO A 154 17.26 -10.23 15.32
N PHE A 155 16.89 -9.24 16.14
CA PHE A 155 16.13 -9.51 17.35
C PHE A 155 14.65 -9.78 17.08
N VAL A 156 13.99 -8.94 16.29
CA VAL A 156 12.57 -9.11 15.96
C VAL A 156 12.36 -10.33 15.06
N THR A 157 13.28 -10.59 14.13
CA THR A 157 13.17 -11.72 13.22
C THR A 157 13.34 -13.04 13.94
N GLU A 158 14.35 -13.19 14.80
CA GLU A 158 14.52 -14.37 15.65
C GLU A 158 13.30 -14.61 16.52
N HIS A 159 12.83 -13.57 17.20
CA HIS A 159 11.69 -13.71 18.10
C HIS A 159 10.43 -14.21 17.39
N ILE A 160 10.11 -13.64 16.21
CA ILE A 160 8.94 -14.07 15.43
C ILE A 160 9.14 -15.48 14.89
N TRP A 161 10.31 -15.77 14.33
CA TRP A 161 10.64 -17.05 13.71
C TRP A 161 10.48 -18.21 14.68
N GLN A 162 10.88 -18.05 15.94
CA GLN A 162 10.70 -19.03 17.01
C GLN A 162 9.24 -19.40 17.30
N HIS A 163 8.27 -18.60 16.85
CA HIS A 163 6.84 -18.86 17.03
C HIS A 163 6.17 -19.42 15.77
N LEU A 164 6.88 -19.43 14.63
CA LEU A 164 6.40 -20.01 13.39
C LEU A 164 6.74 -21.49 13.31
N PRO A 165 6.03 -22.29 12.49
CA PRO A 165 6.49 -23.62 12.12
C PRO A 165 7.86 -23.55 11.44
N HIS A 166 8.89 -24.16 12.02
CA HIS A 166 10.26 -24.13 11.53
C HIS A 166 11.05 -25.37 11.93
N GLU A 167 12.19 -25.58 11.30
CA GLU A 167 13.18 -26.57 11.67
C GLU A 167 14.45 -25.88 12.18
N GLY A 168 15.11 -26.48 13.17
CA GLY A 168 16.37 -25.98 13.77
C GLY A 168 16.16 -25.12 15.01
N ASP A 169 17.26 -24.73 15.64
CA ASP A 169 17.26 -24.08 16.95
C ASP A 169 17.19 -22.55 16.89
N SER A 170 17.64 -21.95 15.78
CA SER A 170 17.70 -20.51 15.60
C SER A 170 17.75 -20.14 14.13
N ILE A 171 17.12 -19.01 13.78
CA ILE A 171 17.12 -18.44 12.43
C ILE A 171 18.56 -18.15 11.93
N VAL A 172 19.50 -17.86 12.84
CA VAL A 172 20.89 -17.52 12.49
C VAL A 172 21.65 -18.66 11.82
N VAL A 173 21.24 -19.91 12.07
CA VAL A 173 21.89 -21.10 11.52
C VAL A 173 21.06 -21.77 10.42
N THR A 174 19.95 -21.17 10.01
CA THR A 174 19.14 -21.69 8.90
C THR A 174 19.83 -21.49 7.56
N LYS A 175 19.38 -22.23 6.56
CA LYS A 175 19.83 -22.03 5.19
C LYS A 175 19.26 -20.71 4.64
N TRP A 176 20.04 -20.06 3.77
CA TRP A 176 19.56 -18.89 3.04
C TRP A 176 18.35 -19.27 2.19
N PRO A 177 17.30 -18.42 2.15
CA PRO A 177 16.08 -18.73 1.40
C PRO A 177 16.33 -18.87 -0.09
N GLU A 178 15.66 -19.84 -0.70
CA GLU A 178 15.68 -20.08 -2.14
C GLU A 178 14.34 -19.69 -2.78
N ALA A 179 14.34 -19.54 -4.09
CA ALA A 179 13.13 -19.30 -4.86
C ALA A 179 12.13 -20.45 -4.71
N LEU A 180 10.87 -20.15 -4.55
CA LEU A 180 9.78 -21.10 -4.57
C LEU A 180 9.53 -21.60 -6.00
N LYS A 181 9.47 -22.90 -6.19
CA LYS A 181 9.33 -23.55 -7.50
C LYS A 181 7.88 -23.95 -7.71
N PHE A 182 7.19 -23.20 -8.52
CA PHE A 182 5.86 -23.49 -9.04
C PHE A 182 5.84 -23.29 -10.56
N ASP A 183 5.03 -24.07 -11.26
CA ASP A 183 4.82 -23.91 -12.68
C ASP A 183 3.77 -22.81 -12.95
N ASN A 184 3.75 -22.29 -14.16
CA ASN A 184 2.72 -21.35 -14.67
C ASN A 184 2.63 -19.99 -13.93
N LEU A 185 3.74 -19.45 -13.44
CA LEU A 185 3.79 -18.12 -12.82
C LEU A 185 3.89 -16.98 -13.85
N GLU A 186 4.11 -17.28 -15.11
CA GLU A 186 4.34 -16.27 -16.16
C GLU A 186 3.09 -15.39 -16.38
N GLY A 187 3.31 -14.09 -16.41
CA GLY A 187 2.24 -13.10 -16.65
C GLY A 187 1.44 -12.69 -15.42
N ALA A 188 1.46 -13.47 -14.33
CA ALA A 188 0.70 -13.18 -13.12
C ALA A 188 1.04 -11.81 -12.49
N ALA A 189 2.33 -11.46 -12.47
CA ALA A 189 2.74 -10.15 -11.95
C ALA A 189 2.13 -9.00 -12.75
N ARG A 190 2.14 -9.08 -14.08
CA ARG A 190 1.57 -8.05 -14.95
C ARG A 190 0.05 -7.93 -14.78
N GLN A 191 -0.65 -9.06 -14.75
CA GLN A 191 -2.11 -9.07 -14.55
C GLN A 191 -2.46 -8.47 -13.18
N MET A 192 -1.74 -8.87 -12.14
CA MET A 192 -1.98 -8.35 -10.80
C MET A 192 -1.63 -6.86 -10.68
N GLU A 193 -0.57 -6.37 -11.31
CA GLU A 193 -0.21 -4.95 -11.35
C GLU A 193 -1.31 -4.09 -11.97
N VAL A 194 -1.91 -4.55 -13.06
CA VAL A 194 -3.05 -3.88 -13.70
C VAL A 194 -4.25 -3.79 -12.75
N MET A 195 -4.58 -4.89 -12.06
CA MET A 195 -5.66 -4.92 -11.07
C MET A 195 -5.36 -3.99 -9.88
N MET A 196 -4.13 -4.01 -9.39
CA MET A 196 -3.69 -3.15 -8.28
C MET A 196 -3.76 -1.67 -8.64
N ASP A 197 -3.38 -1.29 -9.85
CA ASP A 197 -3.42 0.10 -10.29
C ASP A 197 -4.87 0.58 -10.46
N ALA A 198 -5.76 -0.26 -10.96
CA ALA A 198 -7.19 0.05 -11.00
C ALA A 198 -7.78 0.23 -9.58
N ILE A 199 -7.43 -0.66 -8.64
CA ILE A 199 -7.84 -0.56 -7.24
C ILE A 199 -7.30 0.71 -6.58
N LYS A 200 -6.02 1.06 -6.83
CA LYS A 200 -5.43 2.33 -6.34
C LYS A 200 -6.17 3.53 -6.94
N GLY A 201 -6.47 3.50 -8.23
CA GLY A 201 -7.26 4.53 -8.91
C GLY A 201 -8.61 4.76 -8.23
N ILE A 202 -9.35 3.69 -7.93
CA ILE A 202 -10.63 3.77 -7.21
C ILE A 202 -10.43 4.34 -5.81
N ARG A 203 -9.42 3.89 -5.07
CA ARG A 203 -9.12 4.40 -3.73
C ARG A 203 -8.80 5.89 -3.75
N ASN A 204 -8.05 6.37 -4.74
CA ASN A 204 -7.73 7.78 -4.92
C ASN A 204 -8.99 8.59 -5.24
N MET A 205 -9.83 8.15 -6.19
CA MET A 205 -11.11 8.79 -6.48
C MET A 205 -11.99 8.88 -5.24
N ARG A 206 -12.09 7.81 -4.44
CA ARG A 206 -12.82 7.81 -3.17
C ARG A 206 -12.27 8.81 -2.16
N ALA A 207 -10.94 8.90 -2.05
CA ALA A 207 -10.27 9.83 -1.14
C ALA A 207 -10.50 11.29 -1.56
N GLU A 208 -10.35 11.61 -2.84
CA GLU A 208 -10.63 12.94 -3.41
C GLU A 208 -12.07 13.37 -3.20
N MET A 209 -13.00 12.42 -3.32
CA MET A 209 -14.43 12.63 -3.10
C MET A 209 -14.85 12.53 -1.62
N ASN A 210 -13.91 12.32 -0.69
CA ASN A 210 -14.16 12.11 0.74
C ASN A 210 -15.25 11.06 1.03
N VAL A 211 -15.28 9.99 0.23
CA VAL A 211 -16.22 8.89 0.42
C VAL A 211 -15.87 8.12 1.70
N PRO A 212 -16.80 7.96 2.65
CA PRO A 212 -16.54 7.18 3.85
C PRO A 212 -16.15 5.73 3.52
N LEU A 213 -15.17 5.17 4.24
CA LEU A 213 -14.67 3.80 4.01
C LEU A 213 -15.76 2.72 4.05
N GLY A 214 -16.76 2.89 4.91
CA GLY A 214 -17.88 1.94 5.02
C GLY A 214 -18.91 1.99 3.90
N LYS A 215 -18.89 3.02 3.03
CA LYS A 215 -19.82 3.08 1.89
C LYS A 215 -19.26 2.29 0.71
N LYS A 216 -20.01 1.33 0.24
CA LYS A 216 -19.72 0.59 -0.99
C LYS A 216 -20.18 1.38 -2.21
N ALA A 217 -19.52 1.17 -3.35
CA ALA A 217 -19.79 1.88 -4.59
C ALA A 217 -19.89 0.90 -5.76
N GLU A 218 -20.71 1.23 -6.75
CA GLU A 218 -20.66 0.53 -8.03
C GLU A 218 -19.44 1.04 -8.83
N VAL A 219 -18.63 0.09 -9.30
CA VAL A 219 -17.46 0.32 -10.13
C VAL A 219 -17.75 -0.18 -11.53
N ILE A 220 -17.47 0.63 -12.54
CA ILE A 220 -17.58 0.25 -13.93
C ILE A 220 -16.19 0.31 -14.54
N VAL A 221 -15.80 -0.74 -15.26
CA VAL A 221 -14.49 -0.87 -15.91
C VAL A 221 -14.71 -1.00 -17.41
N ALA A 222 -14.03 -0.16 -18.19
CA ALA A 222 -14.02 -0.22 -19.64
C ALA A 222 -12.60 -0.60 -20.12
N PRO A 223 -12.29 -1.88 -20.27
CA PRO A 223 -10.99 -2.35 -20.74
C PRO A 223 -10.83 -2.11 -22.25
N THR A 224 -9.59 -1.92 -22.70
CA THR A 224 -9.27 -1.67 -24.11
C THR A 224 -9.22 -2.93 -24.96
N ASP A 225 -9.11 -4.10 -24.33
CA ASP A 225 -9.03 -5.39 -25.03
C ASP A 225 -9.73 -6.51 -24.26
N GLU A 226 -10.01 -7.60 -24.97
CA GLU A 226 -10.75 -8.75 -24.44
C GLU A 226 -9.97 -9.52 -23.36
N ALA A 227 -8.64 -9.58 -23.45
CA ALA A 227 -7.82 -10.29 -22.47
C ALA A 227 -7.88 -9.59 -21.11
N LEU A 228 -7.84 -8.27 -21.13
CA LEU A 228 -7.99 -7.44 -19.94
C LEU A 228 -9.41 -7.53 -19.35
N ALA A 229 -10.44 -7.53 -20.21
CA ALA A 229 -11.83 -7.75 -19.81
C ALA A 229 -12.00 -9.07 -19.07
N LYS A 230 -11.42 -10.14 -19.61
CA LYS A 230 -11.41 -11.47 -19.00
C LYS A 230 -10.73 -11.46 -17.64
N THR A 231 -9.54 -10.88 -17.54
CA THR A 231 -8.79 -10.77 -16.26
C THR A 231 -9.64 -10.06 -15.20
N VAL A 232 -10.27 -8.93 -15.53
CA VAL A 232 -11.14 -8.19 -14.61
C VAL A 232 -12.35 -9.01 -14.20
N ALA A 233 -12.97 -9.74 -15.14
CA ALA A 233 -14.15 -10.58 -14.88
C ALA A 233 -13.80 -11.73 -13.91
N GLU A 234 -12.69 -12.41 -14.13
CA GLU A 234 -12.24 -13.55 -13.33
C GLU A 234 -11.82 -13.14 -11.90
N HIS A 235 -11.38 -11.90 -11.70
CA HIS A 235 -10.84 -11.40 -10.42
C HIS A 235 -11.58 -10.16 -9.89
N SER A 236 -12.84 -10.01 -10.24
CA SER A 236 -13.68 -8.88 -9.78
C SER A 236 -13.85 -8.80 -8.26
N ASP A 237 -13.68 -9.91 -7.56
CA ASP A 237 -13.68 -10.01 -6.09
C ASP A 237 -12.55 -9.18 -5.44
N TYR A 238 -11.43 -8.92 -6.14
CA TYR A 238 -10.37 -8.05 -5.63
C TYR A 238 -10.83 -6.59 -5.50
N PHE A 239 -11.69 -6.12 -6.40
CA PHE A 239 -12.28 -4.79 -6.29
C PHE A 239 -13.27 -4.73 -5.12
N VAL A 240 -14.06 -5.79 -4.90
CA VAL A 240 -14.98 -5.88 -3.76
C VAL A 240 -14.21 -5.82 -2.45
N THR A 241 -13.13 -6.58 -2.35
CA THR A 241 -12.31 -6.72 -1.14
C THR A 241 -11.48 -5.47 -0.87
N LEU A 242 -10.80 -4.93 -1.91
CA LEU A 242 -9.75 -3.92 -1.72
C LEU A 242 -10.17 -2.51 -2.10
N ALA A 243 -11.21 -2.34 -2.93
CA ALA A 243 -11.70 -1.02 -3.35
C ALA A 243 -13.09 -0.71 -2.78
N TRP A 244 -13.65 -1.58 -1.93
CA TRP A 244 -15.01 -1.46 -1.39
C TRP A 244 -16.06 -1.33 -2.49
N ALA A 245 -15.88 -2.06 -3.59
CA ALA A 245 -16.89 -2.14 -4.64
C ALA A 245 -18.09 -2.93 -4.12
N GLU A 246 -19.30 -2.46 -4.41
CA GLU A 246 -20.53 -3.23 -4.22
C GLU A 246 -20.74 -4.20 -5.37
N LYS A 247 -20.49 -3.70 -6.57
CA LYS A 247 -20.61 -4.43 -7.83
C LYS A 247 -19.56 -3.93 -8.80
N VAL A 248 -19.06 -4.82 -9.64
CA VAL A 248 -18.17 -4.49 -10.75
C VAL A 248 -18.90 -4.81 -12.05
N THR A 249 -19.04 -3.81 -12.91
CA THR A 249 -19.62 -3.94 -14.25
C THR A 249 -18.54 -3.72 -15.30
N ILE A 250 -18.44 -4.59 -16.29
CA ILE A 250 -17.45 -4.48 -17.37
C ILE A 250 -18.19 -4.02 -18.63
N LEU A 251 -17.75 -2.90 -19.21
CA LEU A 251 -18.28 -2.38 -20.46
C LEU A 251 -17.63 -3.06 -21.65
N GLY A 252 -18.43 -3.36 -22.64
CA GLY A 252 -17.96 -3.68 -23.98
C GLY A 252 -17.49 -2.43 -24.73
N THR A 253 -16.84 -2.63 -25.87
CA THR A 253 -16.26 -1.55 -26.69
C THR A 253 -17.30 -0.52 -27.15
N ASP A 254 -18.54 -0.95 -27.40
CA ASP A 254 -19.63 -0.12 -27.92
C ASP A 254 -20.63 0.32 -26.84
N ASP A 255 -20.41 -0.05 -25.60
CA ASP A 255 -21.31 0.31 -24.51
C ASP A 255 -21.20 1.81 -24.18
N PRO A 256 -22.33 2.47 -23.85
CA PRO A 256 -22.30 3.87 -23.49
C PRO A 256 -21.53 4.07 -22.17
N LYS A 257 -20.68 5.09 -22.15
CA LYS A 257 -19.98 5.48 -20.92
C LYS A 257 -20.96 6.05 -19.90
N PRO A 258 -20.74 5.76 -18.60
CA PRO A 258 -21.64 6.21 -17.57
C PRO A 258 -21.62 7.73 -17.43
N GLU A 259 -22.81 8.33 -17.32
CA GLU A 259 -23.00 9.69 -16.89
C GLU A 259 -22.93 9.77 -15.35
N ASN A 260 -22.53 10.91 -14.78
CA ASN A 260 -22.43 11.12 -13.33
C ASN A 260 -21.47 10.17 -12.61
N ALA A 261 -20.32 9.90 -13.21
CA ALA A 261 -19.24 9.11 -12.63
C ALA A 261 -17.94 9.91 -12.65
N THR A 262 -17.10 9.69 -11.64
CA THR A 262 -15.69 10.08 -11.75
C THR A 262 -14.92 8.98 -12.47
N VAL A 263 -13.89 9.36 -13.21
CA VAL A 263 -13.13 8.43 -14.05
C VAL A 263 -11.64 8.56 -13.81
N THR A 264 -10.93 7.45 -13.82
CA THR A 264 -9.48 7.39 -13.92
C THR A 264 -9.08 6.46 -15.05
N VAL A 265 -7.94 6.73 -15.67
CA VAL A 265 -7.38 5.90 -16.74
C VAL A 265 -6.12 5.22 -16.23
N VAL A 266 -6.10 3.91 -16.23
CA VAL A 266 -4.98 3.11 -15.73
C VAL A 266 -4.73 1.91 -16.65
N ASN A 267 -3.49 1.72 -17.07
CA ASN A 267 -3.00 0.51 -17.75
C ASN A 267 -3.94 -0.09 -18.81
N GLY A 268 -4.47 0.74 -19.72
CA GLY A 268 -5.32 0.28 -20.82
C GLY A 268 -6.79 0.07 -20.42
N MET A 269 -7.24 0.67 -19.32
CA MET A 269 -8.68 0.69 -18.98
C MET A 269 -9.10 2.04 -18.42
N GLU A 270 -10.34 2.39 -18.66
CA GLU A 270 -11.01 3.45 -17.93
C GLU A 270 -11.79 2.83 -16.77
N VAL A 271 -11.62 3.40 -15.58
CA VAL A 271 -12.30 2.93 -14.38
C VAL A 271 -13.20 4.06 -13.88
N TYR A 272 -14.48 3.78 -13.80
CA TYR A 272 -15.52 4.71 -13.39
C TYR A 272 -16.04 4.34 -12.00
N LEU A 273 -16.24 5.34 -11.17
CA LEU A 273 -16.87 5.22 -9.87
C LEU A 273 -18.18 6.00 -9.90
N LEU A 274 -19.31 5.32 -9.75
CA LEU A 274 -20.61 5.95 -9.69
C LEU A 274 -20.80 6.66 -8.35
N LEU A 275 -21.19 7.93 -8.40
CA LEU A 275 -21.25 8.81 -7.23
C LEU A 275 -22.64 8.90 -6.62
N LYS A 276 -23.66 8.37 -7.31
CA LYS A 276 -25.09 8.59 -7.03
C LYS A 276 -25.50 8.32 -5.58
N ASP A 277 -24.86 7.46 -4.84
CA ASP A 277 -25.23 7.14 -3.46
C ASP A 277 -24.07 7.34 -2.47
N LEU A 278 -22.93 7.85 -2.96
CA LEU A 278 -21.71 7.97 -2.17
C LEU A 278 -21.57 9.31 -1.47
N ILE A 279 -22.11 10.36 -2.09
CA ILE A 279 -22.02 11.72 -1.60
C ILE A 279 -23.39 12.13 -1.09
N ASP A 280 -23.49 12.43 0.20
CA ASP A 280 -24.62 13.15 0.76
C ASP A 280 -24.46 14.61 0.35
N GLY A 281 -25.13 14.99 -0.74
CA GLY A 281 -24.97 16.31 -1.37
C GLY A 281 -25.23 17.46 -0.40
N GLU A 282 -26.18 17.32 0.54
CA GLU A 282 -26.46 18.36 1.54
C GLU A 282 -25.32 18.49 2.55
N LYS A 283 -24.86 17.38 3.12
CA LYS A 283 -23.74 17.41 4.08
C LYS A 283 -22.44 17.88 3.44
N GLU A 284 -22.18 17.49 2.20
CA GLU A 284 -20.99 17.91 1.49
C GLU A 284 -21.04 19.40 1.14
N ARG A 285 -22.19 19.93 0.74
CA ARG A 285 -22.38 21.37 0.54
C ARG A 285 -22.16 22.16 1.83
N GLU A 286 -22.70 21.68 2.96
CA GLU A 286 -22.47 22.31 4.26
C GLU A 286 -20.98 22.29 4.66
N ARG A 287 -20.28 21.19 4.37
CA ARG A 287 -18.83 21.05 4.63
C ARG A 287 -18.05 22.06 3.79
N ILE A 288 -18.30 22.08 2.47
CA ILE A 288 -17.63 23.01 1.54
C ILE A 288 -17.89 24.46 1.96
N ALA A 289 -19.11 24.80 2.34
CA ALA A 289 -19.43 26.16 2.79
C ALA A 289 -18.63 26.55 4.05
N LYS A 290 -18.49 25.65 5.01
CA LYS A 290 -17.67 25.88 6.22
C LYS A 290 -16.19 26.02 5.89
N GLU A 291 -15.65 25.15 5.02
CA GLU A 291 -14.25 25.20 4.60
C GLU A 291 -13.95 26.48 3.80
N LYS A 292 -14.86 26.92 2.89
CA LYS A 292 -14.73 28.19 2.16
C LYS A 292 -14.59 29.37 3.11
N ILE A 293 -15.45 29.47 4.12
CA ILE A 293 -15.42 30.56 5.12
C ILE A 293 -14.07 30.54 5.86
N GLN A 294 -13.56 29.36 6.20
CA GLN A 294 -12.27 29.22 6.87
C GLN A 294 -11.11 29.63 5.94
N MET A 295 -11.12 29.20 4.67
CA MET A 295 -10.12 29.59 3.68
C MET A 295 -10.12 31.09 3.43
N GLU A 296 -11.28 31.72 3.28
CA GLU A 296 -11.42 33.17 3.11
C GLU A 296 -10.82 33.94 4.28
N LYS A 297 -11.04 33.48 5.52
CA LYS A 297 -10.44 34.09 6.72
C LYS A 297 -8.92 33.99 6.70
N GLU A 298 -8.37 32.82 6.36
CA GLU A 298 -6.92 32.63 6.31
C GLU A 298 -6.26 33.42 5.18
N ILE A 299 -6.89 33.46 3.99
CA ILE A 299 -6.44 34.26 2.84
C ILE A 299 -6.44 35.74 3.23
N SER A 300 -7.54 36.26 3.77
CA SER A 300 -7.65 37.68 4.20
C SER A 300 -6.61 38.02 5.26
N ARG A 301 -6.36 37.11 6.24
CA ARG A 301 -5.34 37.29 7.27
C ARG A 301 -3.93 37.36 6.65
N LEU A 302 -3.62 36.47 5.71
CA LEU A 302 -2.30 36.43 5.05
C LEU A 302 -2.11 37.63 4.12
N GLU A 303 -3.12 38.03 3.36
CA GLU A 303 -3.10 39.22 2.50
C GLU A 303 -2.94 40.50 3.34
N GLY A 304 -3.66 40.61 4.46
CA GLY A 304 -3.51 41.72 5.39
C GLY A 304 -2.11 41.79 5.99
N LYS A 305 -1.51 40.63 6.33
CA LYS A 305 -0.15 40.54 6.83
C LYS A 305 0.89 40.94 5.77
N LEU A 306 0.71 40.47 4.53
CA LEU A 306 1.60 40.74 3.40
C LEU A 306 1.45 42.14 2.82
N SER A 307 0.32 42.82 3.06
CA SER A 307 0.12 44.23 2.69
C SER A 307 0.65 45.23 3.74
N ASN A 308 0.95 44.74 4.95
CA ASN A 308 1.48 45.57 6.03
C ASN A 308 2.93 45.96 5.79
N GLN A 309 3.19 47.21 5.43
CA GLN A 309 4.54 47.71 5.18
C GLN A 309 5.48 47.60 6.41
N GLY A 310 4.91 47.74 7.62
CA GLY A 310 5.69 47.57 8.85
C GLY A 310 6.16 46.13 9.09
N PHE A 311 5.37 45.16 8.66
CA PHE A 311 5.77 43.74 8.66
C PHE A 311 6.85 43.48 7.61
N LEU A 312 6.62 43.92 6.38
CA LEU A 312 7.56 43.70 5.25
C LEU A 312 8.94 44.32 5.51
N ALA A 313 8.98 45.47 6.20
CA ALA A 313 10.23 46.15 6.53
C ALA A 313 11.04 45.49 7.67
N LYS A 314 10.41 44.68 8.54
CA LYS A 314 11.03 44.10 9.73
C LYS A 314 11.19 42.58 9.68
N ALA A 315 10.42 41.89 8.85
CA ALA A 315 10.47 40.44 8.75
C ALA A 315 11.64 39.98 7.87
N PRO A 316 12.35 38.89 8.24
CA PRO A 316 13.34 38.27 7.37
C PRO A 316 12.71 37.82 6.05
N GLU A 317 13.44 37.91 4.94
CA GLU A 317 12.97 37.52 3.60
C GLU A 317 12.42 36.07 3.55
N ALA A 318 13.05 35.13 4.27
CA ALA A 318 12.62 33.76 4.36
C ALA A 318 11.22 33.61 5.01
N VAL A 319 10.86 34.48 5.96
CA VAL A 319 9.54 34.48 6.58
C VAL A 319 8.49 35.06 5.63
N VAL A 320 8.83 36.12 4.92
CA VAL A 320 7.93 36.71 3.91
C VAL A 320 7.68 35.70 2.76
N ALA A 321 8.71 35.00 2.30
CA ALA A 321 8.60 33.98 1.26
C ALA A 321 7.67 32.84 1.71
N LYS A 322 7.82 32.36 2.94
CA LYS A 322 6.98 31.31 3.52
C LYS A 322 5.50 31.71 3.68
N GLU A 323 5.25 32.98 4.04
CA GLU A 323 3.86 33.47 4.14
C GLU A 323 3.23 33.66 2.74
N LYS A 324 4.00 34.00 1.72
CA LYS A 324 3.53 34.04 0.32
C LYS A 324 3.21 32.65 -0.21
N GLU A 325 4.07 31.67 0.06
CA GLU A 325 3.85 30.27 -0.32
C GLU A 325 2.55 29.73 0.32
N LYS A 326 2.33 30.01 1.61
CA LYS A 326 1.09 29.65 2.29
C LYS A 326 -0.13 30.33 1.67
N LEU A 327 -0.04 31.60 1.30
CA LEU A 327 -1.13 32.31 0.65
C LEU A 327 -1.52 31.64 -0.68
N GLU A 328 -0.53 31.27 -1.47
CA GLU A 328 -0.75 30.58 -2.74
C GLU A 328 -1.37 29.19 -2.52
N GLU A 329 -0.90 28.45 -1.53
CA GLU A 329 -1.48 27.15 -1.14
C GLU A 329 -2.97 27.29 -0.75
N TYR A 330 -3.32 28.28 0.05
CA TYR A 330 -4.72 28.51 0.44
C TYR A 330 -5.60 28.95 -0.74
N LYS A 331 -5.06 29.75 -1.70
CA LYS A 331 -5.78 30.12 -2.92
C LYS A 331 -6.04 28.91 -3.82
N GLN A 332 -5.06 28.03 -3.96
CA GLN A 332 -5.23 26.78 -4.71
C GLN A 332 -6.28 25.87 -4.05
N LYS A 333 -6.28 25.74 -2.72
CA LYS A 333 -7.30 24.99 -1.99
C LYS A 333 -8.70 25.60 -2.16
N GLN A 334 -8.80 26.93 -2.14
CA GLN A 334 -10.08 27.63 -2.39
C GLN A 334 -10.60 27.36 -3.79
N GLN A 335 -9.74 27.39 -4.81
CA GLN A 335 -10.11 27.08 -6.19
C GLN A 335 -10.62 25.65 -6.32
N ALA A 336 -9.95 24.68 -5.71
CA ALA A 336 -10.37 23.29 -5.69
C ALA A 336 -11.74 23.09 -5.00
N LEU A 337 -12.03 23.85 -3.93
CA LEU A 337 -13.35 23.85 -3.28
C LEU A 337 -14.46 24.42 -4.18
N LEU A 338 -14.17 25.45 -4.97
CA LEU A 338 -15.13 26.03 -5.92
C LEU A 338 -15.44 25.06 -7.07
N GLU A 339 -14.43 24.41 -7.61
CA GLU A 339 -14.58 23.38 -8.65
C GLU A 339 -15.42 22.20 -8.14
N ARG A 340 -15.20 21.80 -6.88
CA ARG A 340 -15.97 20.75 -6.24
C ARG A 340 -17.42 21.14 -5.98
N GLU A 341 -17.69 22.39 -5.57
CA GLU A 341 -19.04 22.91 -5.41
C GLU A 341 -19.81 22.91 -6.74
N ALA A 342 -19.16 23.40 -7.82
CA ALA A 342 -19.72 23.36 -9.15
C ALA A 342 -20.04 21.93 -9.62
N PHE A 343 -19.18 20.99 -9.31
CA PHE A 343 -19.40 19.56 -9.60
C PHE A 343 -20.65 19.02 -8.85
N LEU A 344 -20.83 19.37 -7.56
CA LEU A 344 -21.99 18.94 -6.78
C LEU A 344 -23.32 19.52 -7.28
N GLU A 345 -23.30 20.60 -8.06
CA GLU A 345 -24.47 21.13 -8.69
C GLU A 345 -24.90 20.36 -9.95
N THR A 346 -23.98 19.54 -10.49
CA THR A 346 -24.23 18.69 -11.67
C THR A 346 -24.72 17.28 -11.29
N LEU A 347 -24.63 16.90 -10.02
CA LEU A 347 -25.13 15.61 -9.48
C LEU A 347 -26.60 15.74 -9.04
#